data_7b6cd9d1a70dedef59fcfe083797dafc
#
_entry.id   7b6cd9d1a70dedef59fcfe083797dafc
#
_cell.length_a   1.000
_cell.length_b   1.000
_cell.length_c   1.000
_cell.angle_alpha   90.00
_cell.angle_beta   90.00
_cell.angle_gamma   90.00
#
_symmetry.space_group_name_H-M   'P 1'
#
loop_
_entity.id
_entity.type
_entity.pdbx_description
1 polymer ?
#
loop_
_entity_poly.entity_id
_entity_poly.type
_entity_poly.pdbx_seq_one_letter_code
_entity_poly.pdbx_strand_id
1 'polypeptide(L)'
;VNRVDPRRADARENVRQILDAARAVFADRGYEVSIEEVARRSGVGMGTIYRHFPSKRALVEEVATGRMNATCEVVREALADEPDAWAAFVRVMHHMAEVRSSQLFPVSRRRTTPSGPELIAARDRLLGELDRLIRRAQSEGALRPDVNVHDLVLMMVSLPPRTPQNGERNTLGTDLTGRHLAVLLDGLRAPGTERLPGAPAERPDVDEFFRTRFGF
;
A
#
# COMPACT_ATOMS: atom_id res chain seq x y z
N VAL A 1 -0.66 -20.00 35.03
CA VAL A 1 -1.08 -20.50 33.71
C VAL A 1 -2.21 -19.59 33.23
N ASN A 2 -1.92 -18.67 32.30
CA ASN A 2 -2.87 -17.69 31.79
C ASN A 2 -3.84 -18.43 30.83
N ARG A 3 -5.01 -18.82 31.30
CA ARG A 3 -6.06 -19.42 30.46
C ARG A 3 -6.60 -18.33 29.53
N VAL A 4 -6.24 -18.35 28.27
CA VAL A 4 -6.87 -17.51 27.24
C VAL A 4 -8.35 -17.87 27.21
N ASP A 5 -9.22 -16.89 27.39
CA ASP A 5 -10.69 -17.04 27.31
C ASP A 5 -11.05 -17.56 25.90
N PRO A 6 -11.65 -18.76 25.75
CA PRO A 6 -11.98 -19.34 24.45
C PRO A 6 -12.77 -18.39 23.55
N ARG A 7 -13.71 -17.61 24.12
CA ARG A 7 -14.54 -16.63 23.37
C ARG A 7 -13.69 -15.51 22.75
N ARG A 8 -12.60 -15.11 23.43
CA ARG A 8 -11.67 -14.10 22.91
C ARG A 8 -10.75 -14.67 21.83
N ALA A 9 -10.40 -15.95 21.93
CA ALA A 9 -9.65 -16.65 20.91
C ALA A 9 -10.47 -16.81 19.63
N ASP A 10 -11.73 -17.24 19.74
CA ASP A 10 -12.65 -17.37 18.60
C ASP A 10 -12.94 -16.03 17.93
N ALA A 11 -13.10 -14.95 18.71
CA ALA A 11 -13.31 -13.61 18.16
C ALA A 11 -12.10 -13.12 17.35
N ARG A 12 -10.88 -13.35 17.84
CA ARG A 12 -9.64 -13.00 17.11
C ARG A 12 -9.49 -13.81 15.83
N GLU A 13 -9.80 -15.10 15.88
CA GLU A 13 -9.75 -15.98 14.72
C GLU A 13 -10.76 -15.54 13.66
N ASN A 14 -11.99 -15.20 14.03
CA ASN A 14 -12.99 -14.66 13.12
C ASN A 14 -12.50 -13.36 12.44
N VAL A 15 -11.92 -12.43 13.21
CA VAL A 15 -11.36 -11.18 12.66
C VAL A 15 -10.24 -11.50 11.65
N ARG A 16 -9.34 -12.43 11.97
CA ARG A 16 -8.27 -12.85 11.07
C ARG A 16 -8.83 -13.42 9.76
N GLN A 17 -9.79 -14.34 9.85
CA GLN A 17 -10.45 -14.95 8.68
C GLN A 17 -11.15 -13.91 7.79
N ILE A 18 -11.86 -12.96 8.41
CA ILE A 18 -12.51 -11.85 7.69
C ILE A 18 -11.46 -11.00 6.96
N LEU A 19 -10.38 -10.61 7.63
CA LEU A 19 -9.34 -9.75 7.03
C LEU A 19 -8.58 -10.48 5.92
N ASP A 20 -8.27 -11.77 6.09
CA ASP A 20 -7.59 -12.56 5.06
C ASP A 20 -8.47 -12.73 3.81
N ALA A 21 -9.77 -13.02 4.01
CA ALA A 21 -10.73 -13.07 2.91
C ALA A 21 -10.90 -11.71 2.23
N ALA A 22 -11.00 -10.62 3.01
CA ALA A 22 -11.13 -9.27 2.48
C ALA A 22 -9.90 -8.87 1.65
N ARG A 23 -8.68 -9.13 2.13
CA ARG A 23 -7.44 -8.90 1.38
C ARG A 23 -7.46 -9.62 0.04
N ALA A 24 -7.82 -10.91 0.03
CA ALA A 24 -7.86 -11.72 -1.18
C ALA A 24 -8.94 -11.24 -2.17
N VAL A 25 -10.14 -10.94 -1.68
CA VAL A 25 -11.26 -10.47 -2.51
C VAL A 25 -10.96 -9.08 -3.09
N PHE A 26 -10.44 -8.17 -2.28
CA PHE A 26 -10.09 -6.82 -2.73
C PHE A 26 -8.90 -6.82 -3.70
N ALA A 27 -7.95 -7.75 -3.55
CA ALA A 27 -6.84 -7.92 -4.48
C ALA A 27 -7.30 -8.43 -5.85
N ASP A 28 -8.28 -9.34 -5.86
CA ASP A 28 -8.79 -9.97 -7.08
C ASP A 28 -9.79 -9.08 -7.83
N ARG A 29 -10.72 -8.44 -7.10
CA ARG A 29 -11.89 -7.77 -7.68
C ARG A 29 -12.02 -6.28 -7.35
N GLY A 30 -11.06 -5.73 -6.59
CA GLY A 30 -11.11 -4.34 -6.14
C GLY A 30 -12.09 -4.08 -4.99
N TYR A 31 -12.16 -2.81 -4.59
CA TYR A 31 -12.94 -2.40 -3.41
C TYR A 31 -14.45 -2.23 -3.68
N GLU A 32 -14.90 -2.31 -4.93
CA GLU A 32 -16.33 -2.23 -5.26
C GLU A 32 -17.10 -3.53 -4.93
N VAL A 33 -16.38 -4.59 -4.59
CA VAL A 33 -16.97 -5.88 -4.18
C VAL A 33 -17.80 -5.72 -2.92
N SER A 34 -18.91 -6.43 -2.83
CA SER A 34 -19.81 -6.37 -1.69
C SER A 34 -19.26 -7.10 -0.45
N ILE A 35 -19.78 -6.75 0.72
CA ILE A 35 -19.37 -7.40 1.98
C ILE A 35 -19.86 -8.86 2.04
N GLU A 36 -20.93 -9.20 1.31
CA GLU A 36 -21.45 -10.54 1.18
C GLU A 36 -20.44 -11.49 0.53
N GLU A 37 -19.67 -10.99 -0.44
CA GLU A 37 -18.62 -11.77 -1.07
C GLU A 37 -17.47 -12.07 -0.10
N VAL A 38 -17.12 -11.10 0.76
CA VAL A 38 -16.15 -11.31 1.84
C VAL A 38 -16.68 -12.35 2.84
N ALA A 39 -17.97 -12.27 3.21
CA ALA A 39 -18.61 -13.25 4.09
C ALA A 39 -18.56 -14.66 3.51
N ARG A 40 -18.92 -14.79 2.24
CA ARG A 40 -18.88 -16.08 1.52
C ARG A 40 -17.48 -16.68 1.49
N ARG A 41 -16.45 -15.84 1.27
CA ARG A 41 -15.07 -16.31 1.19
C ARG A 41 -14.45 -16.60 2.55
N SER A 42 -14.81 -15.84 3.58
CA SER A 42 -14.30 -16.06 4.95
C SER A 42 -14.98 -17.23 5.66
N GLY A 43 -16.18 -17.64 5.22
CA GLY A 43 -17.02 -18.59 5.96
C GLY A 43 -17.65 -18.00 7.24
N VAL A 44 -17.48 -16.70 7.48
CA VAL A 44 -17.99 -16.01 8.68
C VAL A 44 -19.34 -15.38 8.38
N GLY A 45 -20.33 -15.57 9.26
CA GLY A 45 -21.67 -15.03 9.07
C GLY A 45 -21.69 -13.50 9.06
N MET A 46 -22.58 -12.91 8.25
CA MET A 46 -22.75 -11.46 8.09
C MET A 46 -22.91 -10.72 9.42
N GLY A 47 -23.71 -11.26 10.36
CA GLY A 47 -23.89 -10.65 11.68
C GLY A 47 -22.61 -10.55 12.49
N THR A 48 -21.70 -11.50 12.33
CA THR A 48 -20.38 -11.47 12.97
C THR A 48 -19.47 -10.44 12.28
N ILE A 49 -19.49 -10.34 10.97
CA ILE A 49 -18.74 -9.32 10.22
C ILE A 49 -19.17 -7.92 10.66
N TYR A 50 -20.45 -7.60 10.65
CA TYR A 50 -20.95 -6.28 11.06
C TYR A 50 -20.74 -5.95 12.53
N ARG A 51 -20.58 -6.96 13.38
CA ARG A 51 -20.20 -6.75 14.80
C ARG A 51 -18.76 -6.25 14.92
N HIS A 52 -17.84 -6.72 14.09
CA HIS A 52 -16.43 -6.31 14.08
C HIS A 52 -16.19 -5.09 13.20
N PHE A 53 -16.85 -5.04 12.05
CA PHE A 53 -16.70 -3.98 11.03
C PHE A 53 -18.09 -3.41 10.72
N PRO A 54 -18.49 -2.32 11.37
CA PRO A 54 -19.88 -1.78 11.27
C PRO A 54 -20.24 -1.28 9.86
N SER A 55 -19.27 -1.18 8.97
CA SER A 55 -19.46 -0.81 7.56
C SER A 55 -18.39 -1.43 6.66
N LYS A 56 -18.67 -1.53 5.36
CA LYS A 56 -17.67 -1.90 4.35
C LYS A 56 -16.43 -1.00 4.44
N ARG A 57 -16.65 0.28 4.69
CA ARG A 57 -15.58 1.26 4.85
C ARG A 57 -14.66 0.89 6.02
N ALA A 58 -15.21 0.56 7.19
CA ALA A 58 -14.41 0.16 8.34
C ALA A 58 -13.53 -1.06 8.04
N LEU A 59 -14.06 -2.04 7.30
CA LEU A 59 -13.30 -3.20 6.84
C LEU A 59 -12.19 -2.81 5.85
N VAL A 60 -12.48 -1.93 4.90
CA VAL A 60 -11.50 -1.43 3.91
C VAL A 60 -10.37 -0.65 4.61
N GLU A 61 -10.71 0.24 5.54
CA GLU A 61 -9.73 1.01 6.31
C GLU A 61 -8.82 0.10 7.15
N GLU A 62 -9.37 -0.93 7.79
CA GLU A 62 -8.59 -1.91 8.55
C GLU A 62 -7.62 -2.70 7.65
N VAL A 63 -8.09 -3.16 6.49
CA VAL A 63 -7.23 -3.83 5.50
C VAL A 63 -6.11 -2.91 5.03
N ALA A 64 -6.41 -1.64 4.73
CA ALA A 64 -5.43 -0.65 4.30
C ALA A 64 -4.41 -0.35 5.41
N THR A 65 -4.87 -0.15 6.65
CA THR A 65 -4.03 0.04 7.84
C THR A 65 -3.06 -1.12 8.05
N GLY A 66 -3.58 -2.35 8.00
CA GLY A 66 -2.76 -3.56 8.15
C GLY A 66 -1.67 -3.67 7.09
N ARG A 67 -1.94 -3.22 5.87
CA ARG A 67 -0.95 -3.22 4.78
C ARG A 67 0.12 -2.15 4.93
N MET A 68 -0.27 -0.93 5.31
CA MET A 68 0.70 0.13 5.60
C MET A 68 1.65 -0.31 6.71
N ASN A 69 1.12 -0.95 7.76
CA ASN A 69 1.94 -1.49 8.84
C ASN A 69 2.89 -2.60 8.35
N ALA A 70 2.39 -3.54 7.52
CA ALA A 70 3.24 -4.58 6.95
C ALA A 70 4.35 -4.00 6.06
N THR A 71 4.06 -2.97 5.27
CA THR A 71 5.08 -2.27 4.47
C THR A 71 6.11 -1.57 5.37
N CYS A 72 5.70 -0.98 6.50
CA CYS A 72 6.65 -0.44 7.48
C CYS A 72 7.64 -1.49 7.97
N GLU A 73 7.20 -2.72 8.26
CA GLU A 73 8.10 -3.81 8.67
C GLU A 73 9.08 -4.16 7.54
N VAL A 74 8.61 -4.26 6.30
CA VAL A 74 9.50 -4.51 5.15
C VAL A 74 10.56 -3.41 5.00
N VAL A 75 10.21 -2.14 5.23
CA VAL A 75 11.18 -1.04 5.21
C VAL A 75 12.23 -1.20 6.32
N ARG A 76 11.81 -1.56 7.54
CA ARG A 76 12.72 -1.76 8.68
C ARG A 76 13.65 -2.95 8.45
N GLU A 77 13.12 -4.06 7.97
CA GLU A 77 13.91 -5.24 7.60
C GLU A 77 14.91 -4.91 6.50
N ALA A 78 14.49 -4.23 5.42
CA ALA A 78 15.39 -3.82 4.36
C ALA A 78 16.52 -2.92 4.86
N LEU A 79 16.21 -1.96 5.76
CA LEU A 79 17.21 -1.09 6.37
C LEU A 79 18.20 -1.84 7.28
N ALA A 80 17.79 -2.97 7.86
CA ALA A 80 18.62 -3.77 8.76
C ALA A 80 19.46 -4.82 8.03
N ASP A 81 18.87 -5.45 7.01
CA ASP A 81 19.42 -6.67 6.40
C ASP A 81 20.24 -6.40 5.14
N GLU A 82 19.90 -5.32 4.39
CA GLU A 82 20.56 -5.07 3.11
C GLU A 82 21.94 -4.40 3.29
N PRO A 83 22.95 -4.81 2.48
CA PRO A 83 24.32 -4.36 2.64
C PRO A 83 24.52 -2.87 2.36
N ASP A 84 23.69 -2.29 1.51
CA ASP A 84 23.73 -0.87 1.12
C ASP A 84 22.33 -0.30 1.00
N ALA A 85 22.23 1.04 1.03
CA ALA A 85 20.94 1.72 1.01
C ALA A 85 20.24 1.61 -0.34
N TRP A 86 20.95 1.40 -1.46
CA TRP A 86 20.34 1.19 -2.75
C TRP A 86 19.63 -0.16 -2.84
N ALA A 87 20.27 -1.22 -2.35
CA ALA A 87 19.64 -2.55 -2.28
C ALA A 87 18.39 -2.52 -1.41
N ALA A 88 18.46 -1.87 -0.24
CA ALA A 88 17.29 -1.67 0.62
C ALA A 88 16.18 -0.90 -0.08
N PHE A 89 16.51 0.18 -0.77
CA PHE A 89 15.55 0.98 -1.54
C PHE A 89 14.88 0.17 -2.63
N VAL A 90 15.66 -0.55 -3.44
CA VAL A 90 15.15 -1.40 -4.52
C VAL A 90 14.20 -2.49 -3.98
N ARG A 91 14.58 -3.17 -2.88
CA ARG A 91 13.73 -4.17 -2.22
C ARG A 91 12.37 -3.60 -1.84
N VAL A 92 12.36 -2.44 -1.19
CA VAL A 92 11.13 -1.76 -0.77
C VAL A 92 10.28 -1.33 -1.97
N MET A 93 10.91 -0.81 -3.04
CA MET A 93 10.21 -0.39 -4.25
C MET A 93 9.53 -1.57 -4.96
N HIS A 94 10.19 -2.72 -5.04
CA HIS A 94 9.59 -3.94 -5.56
C HIS A 94 8.39 -4.39 -4.71
N HIS A 95 8.54 -4.42 -3.38
CA HIS A 95 7.45 -4.73 -2.48
C HIS A 95 6.26 -3.77 -2.67
N MET A 96 6.50 -2.47 -2.75
CA MET A 96 5.43 -1.48 -2.97
C MET A 96 4.74 -1.68 -4.33
N ALA A 97 5.46 -2.04 -5.39
CA ALA A 97 4.88 -2.35 -6.69
C ALA A 97 4.02 -3.62 -6.66
N GLU A 98 4.42 -4.65 -5.93
CA GLU A 98 3.64 -5.87 -5.71
C GLU A 98 2.37 -5.60 -4.90
N VAL A 99 2.53 -4.88 -3.80
CA VAL A 99 1.40 -4.44 -2.96
C VAL A 99 0.41 -3.63 -3.78
N ARG A 100 0.84 -2.72 -4.63
CA ARG A 100 0.00 -1.93 -5.51
C ARG A 100 -0.72 -2.78 -6.56
N SER A 101 -0.06 -3.78 -7.12
CA SER A 101 -0.65 -4.67 -8.12
C SER A 101 -1.90 -5.40 -7.60
N SER A 102 -2.03 -5.53 -6.30
CA SER A 102 -3.20 -6.11 -5.64
C SER A 102 -4.34 -5.10 -5.39
N GLN A 103 -4.37 -3.97 -6.07
CA GLN A 103 -5.42 -2.93 -6.05
C GLN A 103 -5.69 -2.30 -4.67
N LEU A 104 -4.66 -1.95 -3.94
CA LEU A 104 -4.69 -1.65 -2.54
C LEU A 104 -4.93 -0.22 -2.10
N PHE A 105 -5.07 0.66 -3.03
CA PHE A 105 -5.63 1.96 -2.71
C PHE A 105 -7.12 1.90 -3.00
N PRO A 106 -7.99 2.13 -2.01
CA PRO A 106 -9.43 2.11 -2.21
C PRO A 106 -9.79 3.23 -3.20
N VAL A 107 -9.97 2.86 -4.47
CA VAL A 107 -10.52 3.77 -5.46
C VAL A 107 -12.04 3.79 -5.27
N SER A 108 -12.50 4.54 -4.29
CA SER A 108 -13.91 4.86 -4.19
C SER A 108 -14.20 6.07 -5.08
N ARG A 109 -14.91 5.87 -6.17
CA ARG A 109 -15.40 6.95 -7.04
C ARG A 109 -16.47 7.81 -6.36
N ARG A 110 -16.86 7.53 -5.13
CA ARG A 110 -17.85 8.30 -4.37
C ARG A 110 -17.15 9.14 -3.32
N ARG A 111 -17.40 10.44 -3.35
CA ARG A 111 -17.00 11.40 -2.30
C ARG A 111 -17.35 10.82 -0.94
N THR A 112 -16.35 10.53 -0.14
CA THR A 112 -16.52 9.89 1.16
C THR A 112 -15.88 10.72 2.27
N THR A 113 -16.44 10.57 3.42
CA THR A 113 -16.04 11.07 4.73
C THR A 113 -14.50 10.95 4.93
N PRO A 114 -13.84 11.82 5.72
CA PRO A 114 -12.41 11.73 6.03
C PRO A 114 -12.00 10.34 6.55
N SER A 115 -10.78 9.91 6.26
CA SER A 115 -10.21 8.64 6.75
C SER A 115 -10.19 8.58 8.27
N GLY A 116 -10.36 7.38 8.84
CA GLY A 116 -10.27 7.16 10.28
C GLY A 116 -8.88 7.48 10.83
N PRO A 117 -8.78 7.83 12.14
CA PRO A 117 -7.52 8.25 12.77
C PRO A 117 -6.44 7.16 12.71
N GLU A 118 -6.81 5.90 12.78
CA GLU A 118 -5.89 4.75 12.71
C GLU A 118 -5.24 4.64 11.32
N LEU A 119 -6.01 4.83 10.26
CA LEU A 119 -5.51 4.82 8.88
C LEU A 119 -4.58 6.01 8.63
N ILE A 120 -4.95 7.21 9.12
CA ILE A 120 -4.10 8.41 9.05
C ILE A 120 -2.76 8.15 9.76
N ALA A 121 -2.81 7.63 10.99
CA ALA A 121 -1.61 7.32 11.76
C ALA A 121 -0.73 6.26 11.09
N ALA A 122 -1.32 5.22 10.47
CA ALA A 122 -0.56 4.21 9.73
C ALA A 122 0.11 4.80 8.48
N ARG A 123 -0.59 5.69 7.76
CA ARG A 123 -0.02 6.42 6.63
C ARG A 123 1.17 7.28 7.05
N ASP A 124 1.02 8.04 8.13
CA ASP A 124 2.07 8.93 8.61
C ASP A 124 3.31 8.15 9.08
N ARG A 125 3.11 6.97 9.73
CA ARG A 125 4.22 6.05 10.06
C ARG A 125 4.93 5.56 8.80
N LEU A 126 4.18 5.12 7.79
CA LEU A 126 4.75 4.62 6.54
C LEU A 126 5.56 5.70 5.83
N LEU A 127 5.02 6.92 5.73
CA LEU A 127 5.75 8.06 5.15
C LEU A 127 7.05 8.34 5.91
N GLY A 128 7.04 8.28 7.24
CA GLY A 128 8.24 8.44 8.05
C GLY A 128 9.30 7.36 7.83
N GLU A 129 8.91 6.10 7.70
CA GLU A 129 9.85 5.01 7.41
C GLU A 129 10.43 5.11 5.99
N LEU A 130 9.60 5.46 5.00
CA LEU A 130 10.06 5.69 3.63
C LEU A 130 11.02 6.89 3.55
N ASP A 131 10.74 7.98 4.28
CA ASP A 131 11.63 9.15 4.33
C ASP A 131 13.00 8.79 4.94
N ARG A 132 13.04 7.94 5.98
CA ARG A 132 14.30 7.41 6.54
C ARG A 132 15.10 6.62 5.50
N LEU A 133 14.43 5.76 4.73
CA LEU A 133 15.06 4.97 3.67
C LEU A 133 15.65 5.89 2.58
N ILE A 134 14.87 6.88 2.12
CA ILE A 134 15.30 7.87 1.12
C ILE A 134 16.52 8.62 1.61
N ARG A 135 16.48 9.19 2.83
CA ARG A 135 17.60 9.94 3.41
C ARG A 135 18.87 9.10 3.53
N ARG A 136 18.74 7.83 3.93
CA ARG A 136 19.89 6.93 3.97
C ARG A 136 20.47 6.73 2.57
N ALA A 137 19.68 6.44 1.57
CA ALA A 137 20.13 6.25 0.21
C ALA A 137 20.74 7.53 -0.40
N GLN A 138 20.23 8.70 -0.05
CA GLN A 138 20.80 10.00 -0.44
C GLN A 138 22.13 10.28 0.26
N SER A 139 22.26 9.99 1.57
CA SER A 139 23.49 10.20 2.32
C SER A 139 24.62 9.28 1.87
N GLU A 140 24.32 8.09 1.35
CA GLU A 140 25.27 7.17 0.73
C GLU A 140 25.57 7.53 -0.76
N GLY A 141 24.94 8.59 -1.30
CA GLY A 141 25.11 9.00 -2.69
C GLY A 141 24.51 8.02 -3.71
N ALA A 142 23.60 7.15 -3.26
CA ALA A 142 22.97 6.14 -4.12
C ALA A 142 21.68 6.61 -4.77
N LEU A 143 20.94 7.51 -4.12
CA LEU A 143 19.70 8.10 -4.58
C LEU A 143 19.91 9.59 -4.87
N ARG A 144 19.30 10.10 -5.93
CA ARG A 144 19.38 11.52 -6.30
C ARG A 144 18.80 12.43 -5.20
N PRO A 145 19.44 13.59 -4.91
CA PRO A 145 19.08 14.43 -3.77
C PRO A 145 17.82 15.30 -3.97
N ASP A 146 17.34 15.42 -5.21
CA ASP A 146 16.22 16.28 -5.61
C ASP A 146 14.87 15.54 -5.65
N VAL A 147 14.75 14.39 -4.96
CA VAL A 147 13.53 13.59 -4.80
C VAL A 147 13.24 13.40 -3.32
N ASN A 148 11.99 13.48 -2.93
CA ASN A 148 11.52 13.23 -1.57
C ASN A 148 10.47 12.09 -1.50
N VAL A 149 9.96 11.83 -0.30
CA VAL A 149 8.97 10.76 -0.07
C VAL A 149 7.64 11.01 -0.79
N HIS A 150 7.24 12.26 -0.98
CA HIS A 150 5.98 12.62 -1.62
C HIS A 150 6.06 12.38 -3.14
N ASP A 151 7.18 12.75 -3.77
CA ASP A 151 7.46 12.38 -5.16
C ASP A 151 7.38 10.87 -5.35
N LEU A 152 8.03 10.10 -4.46
CA LEU A 152 8.04 8.65 -4.52
C LEU A 152 6.63 8.07 -4.45
N VAL A 153 5.80 8.54 -3.52
CA VAL A 153 4.41 8.09 -3.38
C VAL A 153 3.62 8.37 -4.66
N LEU A 154 3.73 9.57 -5.23
CA LEU A 154 3.03 9.94 -6.46
C LEU A 154 3.50 9.10 -7.66
N MET A 155 4.80 8.86 -7.79
CA MET A 155 5.36 7.98 -8.83
C MET A 155 4.83 6.55 -8.69
N MET A 156 4.87 6.00 -7.47
CA MET A 156 4.40 4.64 -7.21
C MET A 156 2.90 4.49 -7.48
N VAL A 157 2.08 5.47 -7.11
CA VAL A 157 0.64 5.44 -7.39
C VAL A 157 0.35 5.60 -8.89
N SER A 158 1.24 6.15 -9.67
CA SER A 158 1.09 6.32 -11.11
C SER A 158 1.49 5.09 -11.93
N LEU A 159 2.21 4.12 -11.34
CA LEU A 159 2.55 2.87 -12.03
C LEU A 159 1.27 2.09 -12.40
N PRO A 160 1.22 1.41 -13.55
CA PRO A 160 0.10 0.56 -13.91
C PRO A 160 0.00 -0.64 -12.95
N PRO A 161 -1.19 -1.16 -12.65
CA PRO A 161 -1.35 -2.38 -11.86
C PRO A 161 -0.83 -3.61 -12.65
N ARG A 162 -0.27 -4.59 -11.93
CA ARG A 162 0.30 -5.82 -12.54
C ARG A 162 -0.74 -6.77 -13.15
N THR A 163 -1.93 -6.77 -12.64
CA THR A 163 -2.98 -7.68 -13.08
C THR A 163 -4.08 -6.94 -13.82
N PRO A 164 -4.52 -7.47 -14.98
CA PRO A 164 -5.75 -7.02 -15.60
C PRO A 164 -6.91 -7.32 -14.65
N GLN A 165 -7.72 -6.32 -14.37
CA GLN A 165 -9.04 -6.53 -13.80
C GLN A 165 -9.84 -7.30 -14.84
N ASN A 166 -10.64 -8.29 -14.44
CA ASN A 166 -11.61 -9.02 -15.25
C ASN A 166 -11.07 -10.09 -16.22
N GLY A 167 -9.96 -10.77 -15.92
CA GLY A 167 -9.53 -11.90 -16.74
C GLY A 167 -9.06 -11.52 -18.16
N GLU A 168 -9.02 -10.24 -18.49
CA GLU A 168 -8.35 -9.75 -19.68
C GLU A 168 -6.85 -9.97 -19.47
N ARG A 169 -6.31 -10.99 -20.12
CA ARG A 169 -4.87 -11.17 -20.24
C ARG A 169 -4.30 -9.88 -20.80
N ASN A 170 -3.30 -9.32 -20.14
CA ASN A 170 -2.45 -8.34 -20.78
C ASN A 170 -2.05 -8.94 -22.13
N THR A 171 -2.66 -8.45 -23.20
CA THR A 171 -2.50 -8.99 -24.55
C THR A 171 -1.06 -8.91 -25.05
N LEU A 172 -0.22 -8.15 -24.33
CA LEU A 172 1.18 -7.98 -24.64
C LEU A 172 2.09 -9.01 -23.95
N GLY A 173 1.57 -9.85 -23.01
CA GLY A 173 2.38 -10.86 -22.31
C GLY A 173 3.56 -10.33 -21.49
N THR A 174 3.65 -9.00 -21.32
CA THR A 174 4.80 -8.31 -20.76
C THR A 174 4.47 -7.80 -19.36
N ASP A 175 5.34 -8.00 -18.40
CA ASP A 175 5.26 -7.36 -17.07
C ASP A 175 5.57 -5.86 -17.19
N LEU A 176 4.56 -5.08 -17.59
CA LEU A 176 4.71 -3.63 -17.74
C LEU A 176 5.04 -2.94 -16.41
N THR A 177 4.53 -3.44 -15.29
CA THR A 177 4.82 -2.86 -13.98
C THR A 177 6.29 -3.00 -13.62
N GLY A 178 6.85 -4.21 -13.77
CA GLY A 178 8.27 -4.45 -13.53
C GLY A 178 9.16 -3.64 -14.45
N ARG A 179 8.77 -3.53 -15.72
CA ARG A 179 9.51 -2.71 -16.70
C ARG A 179 9.48 -1.22 -16.36
N HIS A 180 8.31 -0.67 -16.00
CA HIS A 180 8.19 0.74 -15.61
C HIS A 180 8.92 1.01 -14.30
N LEU A 181 8.86 0.08 -13.34
CA LEU A 181 9.61 0.18 -12.10
C LEU A 181 11.13 0.21 -12.37
N ALA A 182 11.63 -0.63 -13.27
CA ALA A 182 13.06 -0.62 -13.63
C ALA A 182 13.50 0.73 -14.21
N VAL A 183 12.70 1.32 -15.11
CA VAL A 183 12.97 2.66 -15.66
C VAL A 183 12.92 3.73 -14.56
N LEU A 184 11.96 3.64 -13.66
CA LEU A 184 11.85 4.55 -12.52
C LEU A 184 13.08 4.46 -11.60
N LEU A 185 13.50 3.26 -11.25
CA LEU A 185 14.67 3.02 -10.40
C LEU A 185 15.95 3.55 -11.07
N ASP A 186 16.11 3.36 -12.37
CA ASP A 186 17.25 3.90 -13.11
C ASP A 186 17.28 5.44 -13.07
N GLY A 187 16.13 6.08 -13.28
CA GLY A 187 15.99 7.54 -13.19
C GLY A 187 16.16 8.12 -11.78
N LEU A 188 15.97 7.30 -10.73
CA LEU A 188 16.15 7.70 -9.34
C LEU A 188 17.58 7.54 -8.84
N ARG A 189 18.41 6.78 -9.54
CA ARG A 189 19.80 6.52 -9.14
C ARG A 189 20.68 7.77 -9.25
N ALA A 190 21.57 7.95 -8.29
CA ALA A 190 22.56 9.04 -8.34
C ALA A 190 23.86 8.60 -9.06
N PRO A 191 24.63 9.55 -9.63
CA PRO A 191 24.18 10.92 -9.89
C PRO A 191 23.14 10.95 -11.02
N GLY A 192 22.06 11.71 -10.85
CA GLY A 192 21.12 11.96 -11.94
C GLY A 192 21.81 12.74 -13.06
N THR A 193 21.40 12.54 -14.31
CA THR A 193 21.98 13.23 -15.47
C THR A 193 21.69 14.73 -15.48
N GLU A 194 20.49 15.08 -15.00
CA GLU A 194 20.02 16.48 -14.91
C GLU A 194 19.18 16.68 -13.66
N ARG A 195 19.11 17.91 -13.19
CA ARG A 195 18.21 18.30 -12.10
C ARG A 195 16.75 18.20 -12.56
N LEU A 196 15.87 17.67 -11.71
CA LEU A 196 14.45 17.61 -12.00
C LEU A 196 13.85 19.02 -12.09
N PRO A 197 12.89 19.26 -13.02
CA PRO A 197 12.22 20.54 -13.12
C PRO A 197 11.25 20.75 -11.93
N GLY A 198 11.15 21.99 -11.50
CA GLY A 198 10.25 22.39 -10.40
C GLY A 198 10.80 22.08 -9.00
N ALA A 199 9.94 22.22 -8.02
CA ALA A 199 10.19 21.83 -6.63
C ALA A 199 9.71 20.39 -6.39
N PRO A 200 10.31 19.65 -5.44
CA PRO A 200 9.78 18.37 -4.99
C PRO A 200 8.34 18.51 -4.48
N ALA A 201 7.55 17.46 -4.65
CA ALA A 201 6.16 17.43 -4.18
C ALA A 201 6.09 17.61 -2.65
N GLU A 202 5.03 18.26 -2.18
CA GLU A 202 4.74 18.43 -0.77
C GLU A 202 3.54 17.58 -0.34
N ARG A 203 3.31 17.48 0.98
CA ARG A 203 2.18 16.73 1.52
C ARG A 203 0.82 17.20 0.96
N PRO A 204 0.55 18.51 0.81
CA PRO A 204 -0.70 18.98 0.20
C PRO A 204 -0.91 18.48 -1.23
N ASP A 205 0.16 18.33 -2.03
CA ASP A 205 0.09 17.82 -3.40
C ASP A 205 -0.36 16.37 -3.42
N VAL A 206 0.18 15.56 -2.49
CA VAL A 206 -0.22 14.16 -2.31
C VAL A 206 -1.68 14.07 -1.87
N ASP A 207 -2.08 14.86 -0.87
CA ASP A 207 -3.46 14.88 -0.37
C ASP A 207 -4.44 15.33 -1.47
N GLU A 208 -4.08 16.35 -2.29
CA GLU A 208 -4.88 16.81 -3.43
C GLU A 208 -4.96 15.74 -4.54
N PHE A 209 -3.84 15.09 -4.87
CA PHE A 209 -3.81 14.00 -5.84
C PHE A 209 -4.76 12.86 -5.42
N PHE A 210 -4.68 12.42 -4.15
CA PHE A 210 -5.56 11.37 -3.63
C PHE A 210 -7.02 11.82 -3.60
N ARG A 211 -7.29 13.06 -3.23
CA ARG A 211 -8.65 13.64 -3.24
C ARG A 211 -9.23 13.64 -4.66
N THR A 212 -8.48 14.13 -5.63
CA THR A 212 -8.94 14.24 -7.02
C THR A 212 -9.06 12.88 -7.70
N ARG A 213 -8.10 11.99 -7.47
CA ARG A 213 -8.02 10.69 -8.15
C ARG A 213 -8.90 9.62 -7.52
N PHE A 214 -9.06 9.66 -6.20
CA PHE A 214 -9.67 8.59 -5.43
C PHE A 214 -10.82 9.05 -4.52
N GLY A 215 -11.06 10.35 -4.37
CA GLY A 215 -12.17 10.93 -3.62
C GLY A 215 -12.03 10.90 -2.09
N PHE A 216 -10.78 10.87 -1.57
CA PHE A 216 -10.51 10.94 -0.12
C PHE A 216 -10.37 12.35 0.37
#